data_81fba619695cde3385f50c1ba049f568
#
_entry.id   81fba619695cde3385f50c1ba049f568
#
_cell.length_a   1.000
_cell.length_b   1.000
_cell.length_c   1.000
_cell.angle_alpha   90.00
_cell.angle_beta   90.00
_cell.angle_gamma   90.00
#
_symmetry.space_group_name_H-M   'P 1'
#
loop_
_entity.id
_entity.type
_entity.pdbx_description
1 polymer ?
#
loop_
_entity_poly.entity_id
_entity_poly.type
_entity_poly.pdbx_seq_one_letter_code
_entity_poly.pdbx_strand_id
1 'polypeptide(L)'
;MPVHFFDTSAISKHYHAETGTAKVNALLDLPDASQVISRLSVVELHSVFAKKVRIGELDQANFQKLTRRFRGDVAAKRLRVIRLTAAHFQLAERLIRRIGLAKNLRTLDALQLAVAINLNEPGEPIDFVCADHALCTLASAEGLSVVNPEVI
;
A
#
# COMPACT_ATOMS: atom_id res chain seq x y z
N MET A 1 3.96 -18.98 4.29
CA MET A 1 4.57 -17.68 4.64
C MET A 1 3.55 -16.58 4.43
N PRO A 2 3.20 -15.80 5.45
CA PRO A 2 2.26 -14.69 5.28
C PRO A 2 2.81 -13.66 4.30
N VAL A 3 1.91 -13.10 3.48
CA VAL A 3 2.24 -12.00 2.55
C VAL A 3 1.37 -10.81 2.90
N HIS A 4 2.00 -9.69 3.23
CA HIS A 4 1.31 -8.44 3.50
C HIS A 4 1.56 -7.48 2.34
N PHE A 5 0.51 -7.13 1.64
CA PHE A 5 0.55 -6.10 0.60
C PHE A 5 0.08 -4.78 1.20
N PHE A 6 0.98 -3.82 1.26
CA PHE A 6 0.69 -2.50 1.84
C PHE A 6 0.28 -1.52 0.75
N ASP A 7 -0.92 -0.97 0.88
CA ASP A 7 -1.28 0.24 0.15
C ASP A 7 -0.46 1.43 0.69
N THR A 8 -0.30 2.46 -0.11
CA THR A 8 0.48 3.65 0.26
C THR A 8 -0.04 4.29 1.54
N SER A 9 -1.36 4.32 1.74
CA SER A 9 -1.98 4.85 2.96
C SER A 9 -1.53 4.14 4.24
N ALA A 10 -1.16 2.87 4.14
CA ALA A 10 -0.69 2.07 5.27
C ALA A 10 0.83 2.18 5.45
N ILE A 11 1.60 1.96 4.38
CA ILE A 11 3.07 1.94 4.50
C ILE A 11 3.65 3.30 4.89
N SER A 12 2.99 4.41 4.52
CA SER A 12 3.41 5.75 4.92
C SER A 12 3.47 5.94 6.44
N LYS A 13 2.64 5.20 7.19
CA LYS A 13 2.60 5.24 8.65
C LYS A 13 3.87 4.70 9.31
N HIS A 14 4.61 3.86 8.61
CA HIS A 14 5.90 3.37 9.10
C HIS A 14 6.96 4.47 9.10
N TYR A 15 6.93 5.36 8.13
CA TYR A 15 7.93 6.40 7.95
C TYR A 15 7.60 7.70 8.69
N HIS A 16 6.34 7.98 8.91
CA HIS A 16 5.89 9.16 9.65
C HIS A 16 4.81 8.74 10.64
N ALA A 17 5.12 8.90 11.94
CA ALA A 17 4.26 8.41 13.02
C ALA A 17 2.89 9.09 13.01
N GLU A 18 1.85 8.28 13.03
CA GLU A 18 0.45 8.69 13.08
C GLU A 18 -0.42 7.54 13.59
N THR A 19 -1.74 7.70 13.62
CA THR A 19 -2.66 6.62 14.01
C THR A 19 -2.42 5.37 13.16
N GLY A 20 -2.21 4.23 13.80
CA GLY A 20 -1.99 2.94 13.12
C GLY A 20 -0.54 2.55 12.93
N THR A 21 0.42 3.44 13.21
CA THR A 21 1.86 3.17 13.05
C THR A 21 2.30 1.92 13.81
N ALA A 22 1.83 1.73 15.05
CA ALA A 22 2.22 0.57 15.86
C ALA A 22 1.82 -0.75 15.21
N LYS A 23 0.63 -0.81 14.62
CA LYS A 23 0.13 -2.01 13.94
C LYS A 23 0.88 -2.28 12.64
N VAL A 24 1.18 -1.24 11.86
CA VAL A 24 2.01 -1.38 10.65
C VAL A 24 3.40 -1.90 10.99
N ASN A 25 4.04 -1.33 12.02
CA ASN A 25 5.36 -1.78 12.47
C ASN A 25 5.32 -3.24 12.92
N ALA A 26 4.30 -3.63 13.68
CA ALA A 26 4.15 -5.02 14.14
C ALA A 26 4.05 -6.00 12.95
N LEU A 27 3.34 -5.64 11.89
CA LEU A 27 3.27 -6.45 10.66
C LEU A 27 4.62 -6.52 9.95
N LEU A 28 5.31 -5.39 9.84
CA LEU A 28 6.64 -5.32 9.19
C LEU A 28 7.70 -6.13 9.92
N ASP A 29 7.57 -6.26 11.24
CA ASP A 29 8.53 -6.96 12.08
C ASP A 29 8.23 -8.45 12.25
N LEU A 30 7.13 -8.95 11.65
CA LEU A 30 6.82 -10.38 11.70
C LEU A 30 7.91 -11.20 11.01
N PRO A 31 8.52 -12.17 11.71
CA PRO A 31 9.46 -13.07 11.09
C PRO A 31 8.72 -13.96 10.08
N ASP A 32 9.44 -14.40 9.07
CA ASP A 32 8.93 -15.32 8.05
C ASP A 32 7.72 -14.81 7.25
N ALA A 33 7.53 -13.48 7.23
CA ALA A 33 6.51 -12.83 6.39
C ALA A 33 7.16 -12.06 5.24
N SER A 34 6.47 -12.03 4.09
CA SER A 34 6.87 -11.21 2.95
C SER A 34 6.12 -9.89 2.96
N GLN A 35 6.85 -8.80 2.99
CA GLN A 35 6.30 -7.44 3.01
C GLN A 35 6.39 -6.86 1.60
N VAL A 36 5.25 -6.52 1.03
CA VAL A 36 5.12 -6.21 -0.40
C VAL A 36 4.44 -4.87 -0.61
N ILE A 37 4.97 -4.10 -1.55
CA ILE A 37 4.32 -2.88 -2.08
C ILE A 37 4.31 -2.94 -3.61
N SER A 38 3.43 -2.17 -4.23
CA SER A 38 3.49 -1.98 -5.68
C SER A 38 4.53 -0.92 -6.06
N ARG A 39 4.96 -0.93 -7.31
CA ARG A 39 5.82 0.12 -7.87
C ARG A 39 5.16 1.50 -7.78
N LEU A 40 3.83 1.59 -7.79
CA LEU A 40 3.10 2.84 -7.57
C LEU A 40 3.40 3.45 -6.21
N SER A 41 3.45 2.64 -5.14
CA SER A 41 3.74 3.13 -3.80
C SER A 41 5.14 3.74 -3.69
N VAL A 42 6.09 3.29 -4.50
CA VAL A 42 7.42 3.89 -4.55
C VAL A 42 7.35 5.36 -4.97
N VAL A 43 6.48 5.67 -5.94
CA VAL A 43 6.26 7.07 -6.39
C VAL A 43 5.37 7.82 -5.40
N GLU A 44 4.26 7.21 -4.99
CA GLU A 44 3.26 7.84 -4.12
C GLU A 44 3.83 8.23 -2.75
N LEU A 45 4.73 7.43 -2.16
CA LEU A 45 5.35 7.77 -0.88
C LEU A 45 6.15 9.07 -0.96
N HIS A 46 6.87 9.30 -2.05
CA HIS A 46 7.57 10.57 -2.26
C HIS A 46 6.58 11.73 -2.32
N SER A 47 5.43 11.53 -2.96
CA SER A 47 4.36 12.54 -3.01
C SER A 47 3.75 12.80 -1.63
N VAL A 48 3.53 11.76 -0.83
CA VAL A 48 3.04 11.88 0.54
C VAL A 48 4.02 12.69 1.40
N PHE A 49 5.31 12.37 1.34
CA PHE A 49 6.34 13.10 2.11
C PHE A 49 6.45 14.56 1.64
N ALA A 50 6.42 14.80 0.34
CA ALA A 50 6.44 16.16 -0.22
C ALA A 50 5.25 17.00 0.27
N LYS A 51 4.06 16.41 0.31
CA LYS A 51 2.87 17.07 0.86
C LYS A 51 3.06 17.43 2.33
N LYS A 52 3.63 16.55 3.14
CA LYS A 52 3.90 16.81 4.55
C LYS A 52 4.86 18.00 4.75
N VAL A 53 5.82 18.17 3.86
CA VAL A 53 6.70 19.35 3.86
C VAL A 53 5.88 20.62 3.55
N ARG A 54 5.05 20.60 2.51
CA ARG A 54 4.26 21.78 2.11
C ARG A 54 3.28 22.24 3.18
N ILE A 55 2.72 21.31 3.96
CA ILE A 55 1.78 21.66 5.03
C ILE A 55 2.44 21.87 6.40
N GLY A 56 3.77 21.80 6.46
CA GLY A 56 4.55 22.10 7.67
C GLY A 56 4.65 20.96 8.69
N GLU A 57 4.22 19.75 8.34
CA GLU A 57 4.35 18.56 9.21
C GLU A 57 5.74 17.94 9.20
N LEU A 58 6.55 18.27 8.20
CA LEU A 58 7.86 17.70 7.97
C LEU A 58 8.79 18.77 7.42
N ASP A 59 10.00 18.90 7.96
CA ASP A 59 11.03 19.77 7.39
C ASP A 59 11.82 19.06 6.28
N GLN A 60 12.62 19.84 5.52
CA GLN A 60 13.40 19.28 4.41
C GLN A 60 14.45 18.26 4.87
N ALA A 61 15.07 18.48 6.02
CA ALA A 61 16.08 17.56 6.55
C ALA A 61 15.46 16.19 6.87
N ASN A 62 14.29 16.19 7.50
CA ASN A 62 13.55 14.96 7.79
C ASN A 62 12.96 14.32 6.52
N PHE A 63 12.51 15.12 5.55
CA PHE A 63 12.13 14.61 4.24
C PHE A 63 13.26 13.79 3.59
N GLN A 64 14.47 14.32 3.60
CA GLN A 64 15.63 13.61 3.05
C GLN A 64 15.95 12.33 3.83
N LYS A 65 15.85 12.37 5.16
CA LYS A 65 16.06 11.18 6.01
C LYS A 65 15.04 10.09 5.70
N LEU A 66 13.75 10.43 5.62
CA LEU A 66 12.68 9.49 5.29
C LEU A 66 12.87 8.88 3.89
N THR A 67 13.24 9.71 2.93
CA THR A 67 13.52 9.25 1.56
C THR A 67 14.66 8.25 1.53
N ARG A 68 15.77 8.54 2.22
CA ARG A 68 16.92 7.62 2.31
C ARG A 68 16.53 6.31 3.01
N ARG A 69 15.80 6.41 4.12
CA ARG A 69 15.35 5.25 4.89
C ARG A 69 14.44 4.34 4.05
N PHE A 70 13.48 4.92 3.34
CA PHE A 70 12.59 4.17 2.46
C PHE A 70 13.37 3.49 1.31
N ARG A 71 14.24 4.22 0.64
CA ARG A 71 15.09 3.66 -0.43
C ARG A 71 15.99 2.55 0.10
N GLY A 72 16.50 2.69 1.31
CA GLY A 72 17.29 1.66 1.99
C GLY A 72 16.48 0.38 2.25
N ASP A 73 15.24 0.51 2.70
CA ASP A 73 14.36 -0.63 2.95
C ASP A 73 14.03 -1.39 1.66
N VAL A 74 13.84 -0.67 0.57
CA VAL A 74 13.63 -1.27 -0.76
C VAL A 74 14.90 -1.97 -1.26
N ALA A 75 16.05 -1.32 -1.14
CA ALA A 75 17.33 -1.89 -1.57
C ALA A 75 17.71 -3.14 -0.76
N ALA A 76 17.43 -3.14 0.54
CA ALA A 76 17.66 -4.27 1.43
C ALA A 76 16.59 -5.37 1.31
N LYS A 77 15.60 -5.19 0.45
CA LYS A 77 14.47 -6.11 0.25
C LYS A 77 13.63 -6.33 1.51
N ARG A 78 13.65 -5.41 2.44
CA ARG A 78 12.68 -5.38 3.54
C ARG A 78 11.27 -5.15 3.00
N LEU A 79 11.16 -4.35 1.95
CA LEU A 79 9.96 -4.16 1.15
C LEU A 79 10.22 -4.71 -0.27
N ARG A 80 9.49 -5.73 -0.64
CA ARG A 80 9.53 -6.27 -2.01
C ARG A 80 8.62 -5.45 -2.90
N VAL A 81 9.14 -4.97 -4.02
CA VAL A 81 8.38 -4.12 -4.96
C VAL A 81 7.85 -4.96 -6.12
N ILE A 82 6.54 -4.95 -6.31
CA ILE A 82 5.88 -5.59 -7.46
C ILE A 82 5.79 -4.59 -8.60
N ARG A 83 6.35 -4.98 -9.73
CA ARG A 83 6.28 -4.19 -10.99
C ARG A 83 4.88 -4.25 -11.57
N LEU A 84 4.39 -3.13 -12.11
CA LEU A 84 3.15 -3.12 -12.84
C LEU A 84 3.34 -3.67 -14.25
N THR A 85 2.42 -4.52 -14.67
CA THR A 85 2.41 -5.14 -15.99
C THR A 85 1.15 -4.75 -16.75
N ALA A 86 1.11 -5.06 -18.05
CA ALA A 86 -0.08 -4.86 -18.87
C ALA A 86 -1.32 -5.53 -18.25
N ALA A 87 -1.15 -6.70 -17.64
CA ALA A 87 -2.25 -7.42 -16.98
C ALA A 87 -2.85 -6.63 -15.82
N HIS A 88 -2.03 -5.93 -15.04
CA HIS A 88 -2.50 -5.06 -13.96
C HIS A 88 -3.32 -3.88 -14.49
N PHE A 89 -2.86 -3.23 -15.56
CA PHE A 89 -3.60 -2.14 -16.20
C PHE A 89 -4.93 -2.61 -16.76
N GLN A 90 -4.96 -3.76 -17.41
CA GLN A 90 -6.20 -4.34 -17.96
C GLN A 90 -7.20 -4.68 -16.84
N LEU A 91 -6.72 -5.26 -15.74
CA LEU A 91 -7.57 -5.55 -14.58
C LEU A 91 -8.11 -4.26 -13.95
N ALA A 92 -7.27 -3.23 -13.80
CA ALA A 92 -7.71 -1.93 -13.28
C ALA A 92 -8.81 -1.32 -14.15
N GLU A 93 -8.67 -1.38 -15.47
CA GLU A 93 -9.73 -0.93 -16.40
C GLU A 93 -11.05 -1.67 -16.15
N ARG A 94 -11.00 -3.00 -16.02
CA ARG A 94 -12.19 -3.82 -15.75
C ARG A 94 -12.84 -3.46 -14.40
N LEU A 95 -12.04 -3.26 -13.36
CA LEU A 95 -12.52 -2.85 -12.04
C LEU A 95 -13.25 -1.50 -12.10
N ILE A 96 -12.66 -0.51 -12.79
CA ILE A 96 -13.29 0.81 -12.93
C ILE A 96 -14.60 0.72 -13.72
N ARG A 97 -14.62 -0.03 -14.82
CA ARG A 97 -15.84 -0.19 -15.63
C ARG A 97 -16.98 -0.89 -14.87
N ARG A 98 -16.65 -1.82 -13.96
CA ARG A 98 -17.63 -2.54 -13.17
C ARG A 98 -18.04 -1.81 -11.90
N ILE A 99 -17.07 -1.27 -11.15
CA ILE A 99 -17.30 -0.68 -9.82
C ILE A 99 -17.52 0.84 -9.93
N GLY A 100 -16.80 1.51 -10.82
CA GLY A 100 -16.76 2.97 -10.93
C GLY A 100 -18.07 3.63 -11.33
N LEU A 101 -19.03 2.87 -11.84
CA LEU A 101 -20.38 3.37 -12.16
C LEU A 101 -21.20 3.65 -10.90
N ALA A 102 -20.93 2.95 -9.81
CA ALA A 102 -21.69 3.06 -8.57
C ALA A 102 -20.87 3.60 -7.40
N LYS A 103 -19.54 3.45 -7.44
CA LYS A 103 -18.64 3.82 -6.35
C LYS A 103 -17.44 4.59 -6.90
N ASN A 104 -16.89 5.49 -6.08
CA ASN A 104 -15.70 6.24 -6.44
C ASN A 104 -14.46 5.35 -6.32
N LEU A 105 -14.03 4.79 -7.44
CA LEU A 105 -12.77 4.05 -7.55
C LEU A 105 -11.80 4.86 -8.43
N ARG A 106 -10.84 5.52 -7.78
CA ARG A 106 -9.84 6.32 -8.48
C ARG A 106 -8.82 5.43 -9.20
N THR A 107 -8.20 5.97 -10.25
CA THR A 107 -7.26 5.22 -11.10
C THR A 107 -6.13 4.57 -10.31
N LEU A 108 -5.46 5.31 -9.41
CA LEU A 108 -4.35 4.75 -8.63
C LEU A 108 -4.82 3.66 -7.65
N ASP A 109 -5.99 3.84 -7.03
CA ASP A 109 -6.59 2.84 -6.15
C ASP A 109 -6.96 1.57 -6.93
N ALA A 110 -7.48 1.74 -8.15
CA ALA A 110 -7.79 0.60 -9.03
C ALA A 110 -6.52 -0.18 -9.41
N LEU A 111 -5.42 0.50 -9.67
CA LEU A 111 -4.14 -0.13 -9.96
C LEU A 111 -3.56 -0.85 -8.74
N GLN A 112 -3.60 -0.25 -7.56
CA GLN A 112 -3.20 -0.92 -6.31
C GLN A 112 -4.02 -2.18 -6.08
N LEU A 113 -5.34 -2.07 -6.22
CA LEU A 113 -6.25 -3.19 -6.04
C LEU A 113 -5.97 -4.30 -7.07
N ALA A 114 -5.71 -3.94 -8.31
CA ALA A 114 -5.39 -4.89 -9.38
C ALA A 114 -4.11 -5.69 -9.07
N VAL A 115 -3.07 -5.04 -8.57
CA VAL A 115 -1.83 -5.71 -8.16
C VAL A 115 -2.11 -6.69 -7.02
N ALA A 116 -2.86 -6.26 -6.01
CA ALA A 116 -3.20 -7.10 -4.86
C ALA A 116 -4.04 -8.31 -5.27
N ILE A 117 -5.06 -8.12 -6.10
CA ILE A 117 -5.92 -9.21 -6.60
C ILE A 117 -5.08 -10.22 -7.39
N ASN A 118 -4.20 -9.74 -8.27
CA ASN A 118 -3.34 -10.61 -9.08
C ASN A 118 -2.38 -11.44 -8.22
N LEU A 119 -1.91 -10.87 -7.11
CA LEU A 119 -1.01 -11.55 -6.17
C LEU A 119 -1.74 -12.56 -5.27
N ASN A 120 -3.04 -12.37 -5.07
CA ASN A 120 -3.85 -13.19 -4.16
C ASN A 120 -4.31 -14.47 -4.86
N GLU A 121 -3.50 -15.52 -4.76
CA GLU A 121 -3.79 -16.81 -5.39
C GLU A 121 -4.39 -17.81 -4.39
N PRO A 122 -5.22 -18.77 -4.88
CA PRO A 122 -5.68 -19.88 -4.04
C PRO A 122 -4.48 -20.66 -3.48
N GLY A 123 -4.44 -20.84 -2.17
CA GLY A 123 -3.32 -21.49 -1.47
C GLY A 123 -2.19 -20.55 -1.04
N GLU A 124 -2.13 -19.35 -1.59
CA GLU A 124 -1.19 -18.30 -1.19
C GLU A 124 -1.91 -16.96 -1.01
N PRO A 125 -2.86 -16.88 -0.05
CA PRO A 125 -3.60 -15.64 0.16
C PRO A 125 -2.71 -14.54 0.72
N ILE A 126 -3.08 -13.28 0.41
CA ILE A 126 -2.40 -12.12 0.95
C ILE A 126 -3.30 -11.35 1.92
N ASP A 127 -2.71 -10.59 2.80
CA ASP A 127 -3.40 -9.55 3.56
C ASP A 127 -3.18 -8.20 2.87
N PHE A 128 -4.28 -7.55 2.51
CA PHE A 128 -4.27 -6.20 1.96
C PHE A 128 -4.32 -5.20 3.11
N VAL A 129 -3.20 -4.54 3.37
CA VAL A 129 -3.06 -3.58 4.48
C VAL A 129 -3.32 -2.17 3.95
N CYS A 130 -4.40 -1.57 4.39
CA CYS A 130 -4.89 -0.30 3.86
C CYS A 130 -5.57 0.52 4.95
N ALA A 131 -5.27 1.81 5.03
CA ALA A 131 -5.89 2.73 5.98
C ALA A 131 -7.05 3.54 5.38
N ASP A 132 -7.25 3.48 4.07
CA ASP A 132 -8.39 4.10 3.39
C ASP A 132 -9.61 3.20 3.55
N HIS A 133 -10.59 3.65 4.34
CA HIS A 133 -11.79 2.86 4.63
C HIS A 133 -12.58 2.47 3.38
N ALA A 134 -12.75 3.38 2.44
CA ALA A 134 -13.49 3.12 1.20
C ALA A 134 -12.77 2.05 0.36
N LEU A 135 -11.46 2.15 0.24
CA LEU A 135 -10.66 1.15 -0.49
C LEU A 135 -10.65 -0.21 0.22
N CYS A 136 -10.61 -0.23 1.55
CA CYS A 136 -10.76 -1.46 2.34
C CYS A 136 -12.07 -2.18 2.02
N THR A 137 -13.18 -1.45 1.95
CA THR A 137 -14.49 -2.00 1.61
C THR A 137 -14.50 -2.62 0.22
N LEU A 138 -13.94 -1.93 -0.76
CA LEU A 138 -13.82 -2.44 -2.13
C LEU A 138 -12.94 -3.69 -2.20
N ALA A 139 -11.80 -3.67 -1.52
CA ALA A 139 -10.88 -4.80 -1.49
C ALA A 139 -11.53 -6.05 -0.87
N SER A 140 -12.24 -5.87 0.24
CA SER A 140 -12.98 -6.96 0.88
C SER A 140 -14.06 -7.55 -0.04
N ALA A 141 -14.78 -6.70 -0.75
CA ALA A 141 -15.80 -7.14 -1.72
C ALA A 141 -15.19 -7.92 -2.88
N GLU A 142 -13.92 -7.67 -3.23
CA GLU A 142 -13.18 -8.41 -4.25
C GLU A 142 -12.52 -9.69 -3.72
N GLY A 143 -12.77 -10.06 -2.47
CA GLY A 143 -12.29 -11.32 -1.89
C GLY A 143 -10.94 -11.26 -1.21
N LEU A 144 -10.37 -10.07 -1.01
CA LEU A 144 -9.12 -9.91 -0.28
C LEU A 144 -9.34 -9.94 1.23
N SER A 145 -8.43 -10.55 1.96
CA SER A 145 -8.30 -10.35 3.40
C SER A 145 -7.76 -8.94 3.66
N VAL A 146 -8.47 -8.14 4.43
CA VAL A 146 -8.15 -6.73 4.63
C VAL A 146 -7.74 -6.47 6.08
N VAL A 147 -6.65 -5.74 6.26
CA VAL A 147 -6.19 -5.23 7.55
C VAL A 147 -6.16 -3.71 7.48
N ASN A 148 -7.01 -3.05 8.25
CA ASN A 148 -6.93 -1.59 8.43
C ASN A 148 -6.16 -1.31 9.71
N PRO A 149 -4.96 -0.68 9.64
CA PRO A 149 -4.13 -0.46 10.81
C PRO A 149 -4.70 0.57 11.79
N GLU A 150 -5.70 1.36 11.39
CA GLU A 150 -6.37 2.34 12.24
C GLU A 150 -7.52 1.74 13.05
N VAL A 151 -7.92 0.52 12.73
CA VAL A 151 -9.01 -0.18 13.44
C VAL A 151 -8.41 -1.14 14.46
N ILE A 152 -8.92 -1.08 15.70
CA ILE A 152 -8.50 -1.92 16.83
C ILE A 152 -9.15 -3.30 16.75
#